data_9b491d73b96e91a4a0dfd8929d209b97
#
_entry.id   9b491d73b96e91a4a0dfd8929d209b97
#
_cell.length_a   1.000
_cell.length_b   1.000
_cell.length_c   1.000
_cell.angle_alpha   90.00
_cell.angle_beta   90.00
_cell.angle_gamma   90.00
#
_symmetry.space_group_name_H-M   'P 1'
#
loop_
_entity.id
_entity.type
_entity.pdbx_description
1 polymer ?
#
loop_
_entity_poly.entity_id
_entity_poly.type
_entity_poly.pdbx_seq_one_letter_code
_entity_poly.pdbx_strand_id
1 'polypeptide(L)'
;STNNEELVKRIAKLAKQNQELEEHIKKLEKINDKLSRDAEKYKSLSEKAPETGREEREGEKKEKSLKFNMATVLFADIHGFSKLVEGMESSAVMDELDDILLEFDNIVTRFKIEKIKTIGDTYMCAGGIPAKNITNPIDVVMAAMEMRNFLESYEQGKRGSAERIWDLKIGIHTGPVTATISGKKKISYDIKGDTVNTASRIEAVSEKGTILISVMTYELVKEFFDCEYYGKLPVKYKGDLQMYEVKGLKKEFSKDGDGTKPNDSFYI
;
A
#
# COMPACT_ATOMS: atom_id res chain seq x y z
N SER A 1 34.05 7.72 29.18
CA SER A 1 34.72 6.74 28.29
C SER A 1 33.78 5.67 27.76
N THR A 2 32.85 5.16 28.55
CA THR A 2 31.90 4.06 28.19
C THR A 2 31.02 4.39 26.98
N ASN A 3 30.60 5.65 26.84
CA ASN A 3 29.72 6.09 25.74
C ASN A 3 30.44 6.09 24.37
N ASN A 4 31.74 6.39 24.34
CA ASN A 4 32.53 6.38 23.12
C ASN A 4 32.87 4.96 22.64
N GLU A 5 33.06 4.01 23.54
CA GLU A 5 33.31 2.60 23.18
C GLU A 5 32.06 1.95 22.58
N GLU A 6 30.89 2.27 23.13
CA GLU A 6 29.60 1.79 22.63
C GLU A 6 29.27 2.38 21.24
N LEU A 7 29.58 3.67 21.04
CA LEU A 7 29.43 4.33 19.76
C LEU A 7 30.33 3.71 18.68
N VAL A 8 31.61 3.44 19.02
CA VAL A 8 32.57 2.78 18.10
C VAL A 8 32.08 1.38 17.71
N LYS A 9 31.58 0.59 18.68
CA LYS A 9 30.99 -0.74 18.40
C LYS A 9 29.79 -0.66 17.47
N ARG A 10 28.94 0.36 17.66
CA ARG A 10 27.75 0.58 16.81
C ARG A 10 28.13 0.98 15.39
N ILE A 11 29.13 1.86 15.24
CA ILE A 11 29.67 2.25 13.93
C ILE A 11 30.27 1.04 13.21
N ALA A 12 31.07 0.23 13.90
CA ALA A 12 31.66 -0.98 13.31
C ALA A 12 30.58 -1.99 12.85
N LYS A 13 29.50 -2.15 13.63
CA LYS A 13 28.37 -3.01 13.26
C LYS A 13 27.64 -2.50 12.03
N LEU A 14 27.38 -1.18 11.96
CA LEU A 14 26.74 -0.55 10.81
C LEU A 14 27.60 -0.64 9.54
N ALA A 15 28.93 -0.44 9.68
CA ALA A 15 29.85 -0.57 8.55
C ALA A 15 29.85 -2.01 7.98
N LYS A 16 29.79 -3.02 8.86
CA LYS A 16 29.67 -4.41 8.43
C LYS A 16 28.35 -4.70 7.73
N GLN A 17 27.24 -4.19 8.27
CA GLN A 17 25.92 -4.34 7.65
C GLN A 17 25.85 -3.65 6.28
N ASN A 18 26.45 -2.46 6.14
CA ASN A 18 26.53 -1.78 4.85
C ASN A 18 27.33 -2.58 3.83
N GLN A 19 28.44 -3.17 4.22
CA GLN A 19 29.22 -4.04 3.32
C GLN A 19 28.43 -5.25 2.87
N GLU A 20 27.71 -5.93 3.78
CA GLU A 20 26.84 -7.05 3.46
C GLU A 20 25.70 -6.65 2.50
N LEU A 21 25.12 -5.46 2.70
CA LEU A 21 24.10 -4.90 1.81
C LEU A 21 24.64 -4.59 0.42
N GLU A 22 25.85 -4.02 0.31
CA GLU A 22 26.49 -3.75 -0.97
C GLU A 22 26.76 -5.03 -1.75
N GLU A 23 27.17 -6.10 -1.07
CA GLU A 23 27.33 -7.42 -1.71
C GLU A 23 26.00 -8.00 -2.21
N HIS A 24 24.93 -7.83 -1.42
CA HIS A 24 23.59 -8.23 -1.84
C HIS A 24 23.10 -7.44 -3.04
N ILE A 25 23.29 -6.12 -3.05
CA ILE A 25 22.96 -5.25 -4.19
C ILE A 25 23.66 -5.73 -5.45
N LYS A 26 24.99 -5.97 -5.39
CA LYS A 26 25.75 -6.50 -6.55
C LYS A 26 25.23 -7.85 -7.05
N LYS A 27 24.77 -8.74 -6.15
CA LYS A 27 24.16 -10.01 -6.53
C LYS A 27 22.83 -9.82 -7.23
N LEU A 28 21.98 -8.92 -6.70
CA LEU A 28 20.68 -8.61 -7.27
C LEU A 28 20.81 -7.93 -8.65
N GLU A 29 21.77 -7.03 -8.82
CA GLU A 29 22.07 -6.40 -10.11
C GLU A 29 22.44 -7.44 -11.18
N LYS A 30 23.32 -8.41 -10.83
CA LYS A 30 23.68 -9.51 -11.75
C LYS A 30 22.47 -10.39 -12.13
N ILE A 31 21.57 -10.66 -11.18
CA ILE A 31 20.35 -11.44 -11.44
C ILE A 31 19.42 -10.62 -12.35
N ASN A 32 19.28 -9.34 -12.09
CA ASN A 32 18.43 -8.46 -12.89
C ASN A 32 18.92 -8.33 -14.33
N ASP A 33 20.25 -8.20 -14.54
CA ASP A 33 20.87 -8.19 -15.86
C ASP A 33 20.66 -9.50 -16.61
N LYS A 34 20.69 -10.62 -15.89
CA LYS A 34 20.41 -11.93 -16.50
C LYS A 34 18.95 -12.04 -16.92
N LEU A 35 18.02 -11.66 -16.03
CA LEU A 35 16.59 -11.67 -16.31
C LEU A 35 16.22 -10.75 -17.47
N SER A 36 16.85 -9.58 -17.56
CA SER A 36 16.65 -8.64 -18.67
C SER A 36 17.08 -9.24 -20.01
N ARG A 37 18.25 -9.89 -20.04
CA ARG A 37 18.73 -10.60 -21.24
C ARG A 37 17.83 -11.77 -21.64
N ASP A 38 17.36 -12.55 -20.67
CA ASP A 38 16.45 -13.66 -20.92
C ASP A 38 15.09 -13.14 -21.43
N ALA A 39 14.58 -12.04 -20.89
CA ALA A 39 13.36 -11.39 -21.36
C ALA A 39 13.48 -10.89 -22.81
N GLU A 40 14.61 -10.27 -23.18
CA GLU A 40 14.88 -9.84 -24.56
C GLU A 40 14.96 -11.05 -25.52
N LYS A 41 15.59 -12.15 -25.08
CA LYS A 41 15.66 -13.39 -25.86
C LYS A 41 14.28 -14.00 -26.09
N TYR A 42 13.41 -14.04 -25.07
CA TYR A 42 12.03 -14.52 -25.21
C TYR A 42 11.21 -13.60 -26.12
N LYS A 43 11.41 -12.30 -26.03
CA LYS A 43 10.76 -11.33 -26.91
C LYS A 43 11.16 -11.55 -28.38
N SER A 44 12.44 -11.71 -28.66
CA SER A 44 12.93 -11.98 -30.01
C SER A 44 12.49 -13.34 -30.59
N LEU A 45 12.23 -14.33 -29.72
CA LEU A 45 11.70 -15.64 -30.13
C LEU A 45 10.19 -15.55 -30.43
N SER A 46 9.43 -14.73 -29.68
CA SER A 46 8.00 -14.51 -29.94
C SER A 46 7.74 -13.70 -31.21
N GLU A 47 8.66 -12.81 -31.58
CA GLU A 47 8.60 -12.02 -32.83
C GLU A 47 8.93 -12.85 -34.08
N LYS A 48 9.54 -14.04 -33.92
CA LYS A 48 9.90 -14.97 -35.03
C LYS A 48 8.92 -16.12 -35.21
N ALA A 49 7.84 -16.20 -34.42
CA ALA A 49 6.81 -17.20 -34.64
C ALA A 49 5.93 -16.79 -35.84
N PRO A 50 5.62 -17.72 -36.79
CA PRO A 50 4.81 -17.37 -37.95
C PRO A 50 3.40 -16.98 -37.53
N GLU A 51 2.96 -15.83 -38.01
CA GLU A 51 1.60 -15.34 -37.85
C GLU A 51 0.62 -16.26 -38.56
N THR A 52 -0.03 -17.16 -37.85
CA THR A 52 -1.27 -17.78 -38.33
C THR A 52 -2.43 -16.88 -38.01
N GLY A 53 -2.96 -16.29 -39.07
CA GLY A 53 -4.18 -15.52 -39.23
C GLY A 53 -5.02 -15.21 -38.00
N ARG A 54 -4.96 -13.96 -37.56
CA ARG A 54 -6.06 -13.26 -36.89
C ARG A 54 -6.27 -11.96 -37.62
N GLU A 55 -7.44 -11.85 -38.24
CA GLU A 55 -7.93 -10.61 -38.85
C GLU A 55 -7.83 -9.47 -37.82
N GLU A 56 -7.09 -8.44 -38.20
CA GLU A 56 -7.00 -7.17 -37.46
C GLU A 56 -8.39 -6.54 -37.42
N ARG A 57 -9.03 -6.53 -36.26
CA ARG A 57 -10.11 -5.62 -35.98
C ARG A 57 -9.50 -4.23 -35.73
N GLU A 58 -9.58 -3.38 -36.76
CA GLU A 58 -9.26 -1.97 -36.64
C GLU A 58 -10.12 -1.34 -35.51
N GLY A 59 -9.47 -0.84 -34.45
CA GLY A 59 -10.12 -0.03 -33.43
C GLY A 59 -9.61 -0.15 -32.00
N GLU A 60 -8.78 -1.11 -31.64
CA GLU A 60 -8.25 -1.17 -30.29
C GLU A 60 -7.05 -0.22 -30.12
N LYS A 61 -7.30 0.91 -29.43
CA LYS A 61 -6.22 1.76 -28.90
C LYS A 61 -5.35 0.89 -28.01
N LYS A 62 -4.09 0.61 -28.41
CA LYS A 62 -3.11 -0.07 -27.55
C LYS A 62 -3.00 0.71 -26.25
N GLU A 63 -3.66 0.23 -25.19
CA GLU A 63 -3.50 0.77 -23.86
C GLU A 63 -2.05 0.58 -23.43
N LYS A 64 -1.41 1.68 -23.06
CA LYS A 64 -0.02 1.63 -22.60
C LYS A 64 0.01 1.00 -21.22
N SER A 65 0.65 -0.14 -21.07
CA SER A 65 0.83 -0.81 -19.78
C SER A 65 2.26 -0.71 -19.29
N LEU A 66 2.43 -0.50 -17.99
CA LEU A 66 3.71 -0.40 -17.31
C LEU A 66 3.79 -1.45 -16.19
N LYS A 67 4.96 -2.04 -16.00
CA LYS A 67 5.22 -2.97 -14.90
C LYS A 67 5.98 -2.28 -13.78
N PHE A 68 5.51 -2.47 -12.56
CA PHE A 68 6.15 -2.02 -11.33
C PHE A 68 6.49 -3.24 -10.48
N ASN A 69 7.76 -3.42 -10.12
CA ASN A 69 8.20 -4.59 -9.37
C ASN A 69 7.84 -4.52 -7.88
N MET A 70 7.71 -3.29 -7.35
CA MET A 70 7.35 -3.06 -5.96
C MET A 70 6.38 -1.88 -5.88
N ALA A 71 5.13 -2.19 -5.71
CA ALA A 71 4.07 -1.24 -5.38
C ALA A 71 3.36 -1.71 -4.12
N THR A 72 2.96 -0.79 -3.27
CA THR A 72 2.17 -1.09 -2.08
C THR A 72 0.73 -0.67 -2.32
N VAL A 73 -0.16 -1.65 -2.38
CA VAL A 73 -1.57 -1.47 -2.69
C VAL A 73 -2.38 -1.44 -1.39
N LEU A 74 -3.25 -0.46 -1.27
CA LEU A 74 -4.16 -0.27 -0.14
C LEU A 74 -5.60 -0.29 -0.63
N PHE A 75 -6.43 -1.08 0.05
CA PHE A 75 -7.87 -1.01 0.00
C PHE A 75 -8.40 -0.54 1.35
N ALA A 76 -9.23 0.50 1.34
CA ALA A 76 -9.90 1.04 2.51
C ALA A 76 -11.41 1.00 2.28
N ASP A 77 -12.10 0.10 2.99
CA ASP A 77 -13.55 -0.02 2.93
C ASP A 77 -14.19 0.84 4.03
N ILE A 78 -14.98 1.83 3.60
CA ILE A 78 -15.68 2.76 4.48
C ILE A 78 -17.06 2.17 4.74
N HIS A 79 -17.22 1.59 5.92
CA HIS A 79 -18.41 0.85 6.27
C HIS A 79 -19.39 1.73 7.05
N GLY A 80 -20.58 1.95 6.46
CA GLY A 80 -21.69 2.55 7.18
C GLY A 80 -22.49 1.49 7.96
N PHE A 81 -22.87 1.77 9.20
CA PHE A 81 -23.79 0.92 9.95
C PHE A 81 -25.18 0.99 9.34
N SER A 82 -25.61 -0.06 8.68
CA SER A 82 -26.87 -0.09 7.90
C SER A 82 -28.10 0.38 8.69
N LYS A 83 -28.22 0.03 9.98
CA LYS A 83 -29.37 0.41 10.80
C LYS A 83 -29.46 1.91 11.11
N LEU A 84 -28.29 2.60 11.22
CA LEU A 84 -28.26 4.04 11.46
C LEU A 84 -28.41 4.81 10.16
N VAL A 85 -27.81 4.29 9.07
CA VAL A 85 -27.96 4.84 7.73
C VAL A 85 -29.38 4.77 7.22
N GLU A 86 -30.12 3.71 7.56
CA GLU A 86 -31.57 3.58 7.25
C GLU A 86 -32.44 4.69 7.85
N GLY A 87 -32.00 5.29 8.97
CA GLY A 87 -32.69 6.42 9.63
C GLY A 87 -32.26 7.81 9.13
N MET A 88 -31.24 7.90 8.26
CA MET A 88 -30.75 9.17 7.71
C MET A 88 -31.33 9.42 6.32
N GLU A 89 -31.44 10.70 5.93
CA GLU A 89 -31.72 11.05 4.54
C GLU A 89 -30.53 10.59 3.67
N SER A 90 -30.84 9.98 2.51
CA SER A 90 -29.84 9.47 1.58
C SER A 90 -28.82 10.52 1.14
N SER A 91 -29.25 11.80 0.97
CA SER A 91 -28.39 12.92 0.67
C SER A 91 -27.36 13.19 1.76
N ALA A 92 -27.78 13.16 3.04
CA ALA A 92 -26.88 13.40 4.17
C ALA A 92 -25.81 12.30 4.30
N VAL A 93 -26.18 11.03 4.03
CA VAL A 93 -25.24 9.90 4.02
C VAL A 93 -24.21 10.08 2.91
N MET A 94 -24.65 10.47 1.71
CA MET A 94 -23.75 10.69 0.58
C MET A 94 -22.80 11.87 0.82
N ASP A 95 -23.31 12.97 1.41
CA ASP A 95 -22.49 14.14 1.74
C ASP A 95 -21.38 13.78 2.75
N GLU A 96 -21.68 12.98 3.78
CA GLU A 96 -20.67 12.52 4.74
C GLU A 96 -19.64 11.59 4.08
N LEU A 97 -20.07 10.67 3.22
CA LEU A 97 -19.17 9.80 2.49
C LEU A 97 -18.25 10.61 1.56
N ASP A 98 -18.79 11.62 0.88
CA ASP A 98 -18.00 12.50 0.01
C ASP A 98 -16.98 13.31 0.79
N ASP A 99 -17.31 13.81 1.98
CA ASP A 99 -16.38 14.49 2.90
C ASP A 99 -15.22 13.55 3.29
N ILE A 100 -15.52 12.30 3.62
CA ILE A 100 -14.52 11.30 4.00
C ILE A 100 -13.60 10.98 2.81
N LEU A 101 -14.16 10.74 1.63
CA LEU A 101 -13.40 10.42 0.43
C LEU A 101 -12.52 11.60 -0.01
N LEU A 102 -13.00 12.83 0.13
CA LEU A 102 -12.22 14.03 -0.18
C LEU A 102 -10.99 14.15 0.74
N GLU A 103 -11.14 13.87 2.03
CA GLU A 103 -9.97 13.88 2.93
C GLU A 103 -9.01 12.73 2.64
N PHE A 104 -9.51 11.57 2.22
CA PHE A 104 -8.64 10.49 1.77
C PHE A 104 -7.82 10.89 0.54
N ASP A 105 -8.43 11.63 -0.40
CA ASP A 105 -7.71 12.21 -1.55
C ASP A 105 -6.61 13.19 -1.10
N ASN A 106 -6.87 14.01 -0.08
CA ASN A 106 -5.88 14.91 0.51
C ASN A 106 -4.74 14.14 1.18
N ILE A 107 -5.06 13.08 1.93
CA ILE A 107 -4.07 12.24 2.61
C ILE A 107 -3.14 11.59 1.58
N VAL A 108 -3.67 10.90 0.58
CA VAL A 108 -2.82 10.21 -0.42
C VAL A 108 -1.97 11.20 -1.22
N THR A 109 -2.45 12.40 -1.49
CA THR A 109 -1.68 13.46 -2.15
C THR A 109 -0.49 13.91 -1.30
N ARG A 110 -0.68 14.10 0.01
CA ARG A 110 0.42 14.46 0.93
C ARG A 110 1.52 13.41 0.98
N PHE A 111 1.17 12.14 0.94
CA PHE A 111 2.12 11.02 0.93
C PHE A 111 2.63 10.62 -0.46
N LYS A 112 2.27 11.37 -1.52
CA LYS A 112 2.63 11.07 -2.92
C LYS A 112 2.23 9.66 -3.35
N ILE A 113 1.06 9.23 -2.89
CA ILE A 113 0.42 7.97 -3.25
C ILE A 113 -0.57 8.24 -4.37
N GLU A 114 -0.65 7.34 -5.34
CA GLU A 114 -1.58 7.44 -6.46
C GLU A 114 -2.95 6.89 -6.05
N LYS A 115 -3.98 7.72 -6.14
CA LYS A 115 -5.37 7.25 -6.10
C LYS A 115 -5.65 6.46 -7.37
N ILE A 116 -6.08 5.23 -7.23
CA ILE A 116 -6.44 4.38 -8.36
C ILE A 116 -7.90 4.58 -8.73
N LYS A 117 -8.80 4.22 -7.85
CA LYS A 117 -10.25 4.38 -8.03
C LYS A 117 -11.01 4.18 -6.72
N THR A 118 -12.28 4.55 -6.74
CA THR A 118 -13.26 4.17 -5.71
C THR A 118 -14.23 3.18 -6.31
N ILE A 119 -14.49 2.07 -5.61
CA ILE A 119 -15.45 1.03 -6.01
C ILE A 119 -16.53 0.99 -4.93
N GLY A 120 -17.66 1.68 -5.18
CA GLY A 120 -18.68 1.89 -4.15
C GLY A 120 -18.11 2.73 -3.00
N ASP A 121 -18.05 2.15 -1.81
CA ASP A 121 -17.49 2.72 -0.58
C ASP A 121 -16.06 2.26 -0.29
N THR A 122 -15.44 1.51 -1.20
CA THR A 122 -14.06 1.04 -1.09
C THR A 122 -13.11 1.95 -1.86
N TYR A 123 -12.19 2.57 -1.14
CA TYR A 123 -11.15 3.43 -1.68
C TYR A 123 -9.90 2.61 -2.01
N MET A 124 -9.35 2.77 -3.22
CA MET A 124 -8.16 2.05 -3.67
C MET A 124 -7.05 3.03 -4.06
N CYS A 125 -5.88 2.84 -3.51
CA CYS A 125 -4.67 3.61 -3.83
C CYS A 125 -3.42 2.73 -3.83
N ALA A 126 -2.33 3.25 -4.40
CA ALA A 126 -1.06 2.54 -4.46
C ALA A 126 0.14 3.48 -4.36
N GLY A 127 1.10 3.11 -3.54
CA GLY A 127 2.41 3.74 -3.47
C GLY A 127 3.40 3.10 -4.45
N GLY A 128 4.42 3.87 -4.86
CA GLY A 128 5.42 3.41 -5.84
C GLY A 128 4.96 3.55 -7.31
N ILE A 129 3.86 4.23 -7.55
CA ILE A 129 3.25 4.51 -8.85
C ILE A 129 2.88 5.99 -8.89
N PRO A 130 3.07 6.69 -10.00
CA PRO A 130 3.80 6.31 -11.22
C PRO A 130 5.31 6.38 -11.03
N ALA A 131 5.77 7.08 -10.00
CA ALA A 131 7.19 7.18 -9.65
C ALA A 131 7.60 6.06 -8.71
N LYS A 132 8.60 5.29 -9.11
CA LYS A 132 9.17 4.25 -8.27
C LYS A 132 9.89 4.88 -7.09
N ASN A 133 9.64 4.41 -5.87
CA ASN A 133 10.39 4.76 -4.68
C ASN A 133 10.44 3.56 -3.72
N ILE A 134 11.44 3.54 -2.85
CA ILE A 134 11.65 2.44 -1.88
C ILE A 134 10.88 2.66 -0.59
N THR A 135 10.41 3.87 -0.33
CA THR A 135 9.68 4.24 0.90
C THR A 135 8.17 3.99 0.80
N ASN A 136 7.69 3.60 -0.38
CA ASN A 136 6.25 3.46 -0.62
C ASN A 136 5.51 2.55 0.40
N PRO A 137 6.08 1.46 0.95
CA PRO A 137 5.40 0.70 1.99
C PRO A 137 5.17 1.50 3.27
N ILE A 138 6.15 2.29 3.67
CA ILE A 138 6.07 3.16 4.85
C ILE A 138 5.05 4.28 4.61
N ASP A 139 5.11 4.93 3.46
CA ASP A 139 4.21 6.02 3.08
C ASP A 139 2.75 5.56 3.08
N VAL A 140 2.48 4.36 2.54
CA VAL A 140 1.13 3.78 2.48
C VAL A 140 0.62 3.40 3.86
N VAL A 141 1.45 2.83 4.74
CA VAL A 141 1.05 2.52 6.13
C VAL A 141 0.79 3.82 6.92
N MET A 142 1.60 4.86 6.73
CA MET A 142 1.36 6.17 7.34
C MET A 142 0.04 6.78 6.86
N ALA A 143 -0.25 6.71 5.56
CA ALA A 143 -1.51 7.18 5.02
C ALA A 143 -2.71 6.40 5.59
N ALA A 144 -2.60 5.09 5.73
CA ALA A 144 -3.62 4.25 6.36
C ALA A 144 -3.91 4.67 7.81
N MET A 145 -2.85 4.97 8.58
CA MET A 145 -3.00 5.48 9.95
C MET A 145 -3.69 6.85 9.98
N GLU A 146 -3.33 7.75 9.07
CA GLU A 146 -4.00 9.06 8.99
C GLU A 146 -5.47 8.94 8.58
N MET A 147 -5.80 8.02 7.65
CA MET A 147 -7.19 7.74 7.28
C MET A 147 -8.00 7.25 8.49
N ARG A 148 -7.45 6.32 9.28
CA ARG A 148 -8.09 5.81 10.50
C ARG A 148 -8.27 6.92 11.53
N ASN A 149 -7.23 7.68 11.83
CA ASN A 149 -7.28 8.77 12.81
C ASN A 149 -8.24 9.90 12.39
N PHE A 150 -8.27 10.21 11.08
CA PHE A 150 -9.23 11.17 10.54
C PHE A 150 -10.67 10.72 10.79
N LEU A 151 -10.99 9.46 10.44
CA LEU A 151 -12.36 8.96 10.62
C LEU A 151 -12.79 8.95 12.08
N GLU A 152 -11.90 8.59 13.00
CA GLU A 152 -12.17 8.68 14.44
C GLU A 152 -12.48 10.11 14.88
N SER A 153 -11.68 11.08 14.43
CA SER A 153 -11.89 12.49 14.73
C SER A 153 -13.16 13.04 14.08
N TYR A 154 -13.46 12.60 12.87
CA TYR A 154 -14.68 12.96 12.14
C TYR A 154 -15.93 12.49 12.87
N GLU A 155 -15.96 11.22 13.27
CA GLU A 155 -17.06 10.65 14.06
C GLU A 155 -17.21 11.36 15.41
N GLN A 156 -16.11 11.60 16.12
CA GLN A 156 -16.12 12.34 17.39
C GLN A 156 -16.66 13.76 17.20
N GLY A 157 -16.27 14.45 16.15
CA GLY A 157 -16.73 15.81 15.85
C GLY A 157 -18.21 15.88 15.45
N LYS A 158 -18.70 14.89 14.72
CA LYS A 158 -20.10 14.84 14.25
C LYS A 158 -21.06 14.33 15.35
N ARG A 159 -20.65 13.35 16.14
CA ARG A 159 -21.53 12.56 17.01
C ARG A 159 -21.13 12.55 18.49
N GLY A 160 -19.92 12.99 18.82
CA GLY A 160 -19.43 12.96 20.20
C GLY A 160 -19.42 11.53 20.75
N SER A 161 -20.12 11.30 21.85
CA SER A 161 -20.26 9.97 22.48
C SER A 161 -21.42 9.14 21.93
N ALA A 162 -22.15 9.62 20.91
CA ALA A 162 -23.21 8.87 20.27
C ALA A 162 -22.63 7.71 19.43
N GLU A 163 -23.51 6.79 19.03
CA GLU A 163 -23.12 5.64 18.23
C GLU A 163 -22.50 6.05 16.89
N ARG A 164 -21.38 5.43 16.55
CA ARG A 164 -20.66 5.69 15.29
C ARG A 164 -21.47 5.21 14.09
N ILE A 165 -21.42 5.97 13.01
CA ILE A 165 -22.01 5.59 11.73
C ILE A 165 -20.95 4.96 10.80
N TRP A 166 -19.74 5.51 10.79
CA TRP A 166 -18.70 5.10 9.88
C TRP A 166 -17.60 4.30 10.58
N ASP A 167 -17.22 3.20 9.99
CA ASP A 167 -16.03 2.41 10.32
C ASP A 167 -15.17 2.20 9.09
N LEU A 168 -13.93 1.81 9.33
CA LEU A 168 -12.92 1.63 8.30
C LEU A 168 -12.25 0.28 8.46
N LYS A 169 -12.13 -0.45 7.36
CA LYS A 169 -11.33 -1.67 7.24
C LYS A 169 -10.25 -1.41 6.21
N ILE A 170 -9.01 -1.72 6.55
CA ILE A 170 -7.88 -1.50 5.64
C ILE A 170 -7.09 -2.78 5.44
N GLY A 171 -6.80 -3.09 4.17
CA GLY A 171 -5.91 -4.17 3.78
C GLY A 171 -4.78 -3.65 2.88
N ILE A 172 -3.54 -4.07 3.17
CA ILE A 172 -2.34 -3.60 2.46
C ILE A 172 -1.47 -4.79 2.08
N HIS A 173 -1.00 -4.79 0.84
CA HIS A 173 -0.02 -5.75 0.34
C HIS A 173 0.99 -5.08 -0.59
N THR A 174 2.24 -5.54 -0.53
CA THR A 174 3.34 -5.05 -1.37
C THR A 174 3.80 -6.15 -2.32
N GLY A 175 3.93 -5.81 -3.59
CA GLY A 175 4.40 -6.72 -4.62
C GLY A 175 4.36 -6.12 -6.02
N PRO A 176 4.60 -6.93 -7.07
CA PRO A 176 4.57 -6.47 -8.44
C PRO A 176 3.14 -6.21 -8.93
N VAL A 177 2.97 -5.15 -9.72
CA VAL A 177 1.70 -4.81 -10.38
C VAL A 177 1.93 -4.42 -11.84
N THR A 178 0.88 -4.57 -12.64
CA THR A 178 0.80 -3.99 -13.99
C THR A 178 -0.16 -2.82 -13.96
N ALA A 179 0.33 -1.63 -14.34
CA ALA A 179 -0.49 -0.42 -14.43
C ALA A 179 -0.86 -0.14 -15.88
N THR A 180 -2.13 0.16 -16.12
CA THR A 180 -2.66 0.63 -17.39
C THR A 180 -2.90 2.14 -17.31
N ILE A 181 -2.45 2.87 -18.31
CA ILE A 181 -2.56 4.32 -18.37
C ILE A 181 -3.73 4.70 -19.26
N SER A 182 -4.62 5.55 -18.76
CA SER A 182 -5.74 6.08 -19.51
C SER A 182 -5.86 7.61 -19.34
N GLY A 183 -6.60 8.24 -20.24
CA GLY A 183 -6.85 9.67 -20.23
C GLY A 183 -5.91 10.50 -21.14
N LYS A 184 -6.46 11.59 -21.69
CA LYS A 184 -5.71 12.54 -22.53
C LYS A 184 -5.39 13.84 -21.79
N LYS A 185 -6.35 14.37 -21.03
CA LYS A 185 -6.21 15.62 -20.26
C LYS A 185 -5.83 15.38 -18.82
N LYS A 186 -6.41 14.36 -18.19
CA LYS A 186 -6.08 13.89 -16.87
C LYS A 186 -5.65 12.43 -16.99
N ILE A 187 -4.40 12.16 -16.66
CA ILE A 187 -3.85 10.81 -16.67
C ILE A 187 -4.37 10.09 -15.42
N SER A 188 -4.90 8.90 -15.60
CA SER A 188 -5.29 7.98 -14.54
C SER A 188 -4.61 6.62 -14.74
N TYR A 189 -4.36 5.94 -13.63
CA TYR A 189 -3.77 4.63 -13.61
C TYR A 189 -4.80 3.63 -13.08
N ASP A 190 -4.92 2.49 -13.76
CA ASP A 190 -5.56 1.31 -13.19
C ASP A 190 -4.50 0.24 -13.01
N ILE A 191 -4.61 -0.56 -11.96
CA ILE A 191 -3.64 -1.60 -11.65
C ILE A 191 -4.31 -2.96 -11.54
N LYS A 192 -3.59 -4.00 -11.95
CA LYS A 192 -4.04 -5.38 -11.90
C LYS A 192 -2.89 -6.31 -11.55
N GLY A 193 -3.25 -7.51 -11.12
CA GLY A 193 -2.34 -8.60 -10.79
C GLY A 193 -2.61 -9.17 -9.41
N ASP A 194 -1.81 -10.14 -9.06
CA ASP A 194 -1.91 -10.93 -7.83
C ASP A 194 -1.77 -10.07 -6.56
N THR A 195 -0.92 -9.04 -6.62
CA THR A 195 -0.72 -8.08 -5.53
C THR A 195 -2.01 -7.32 -5.20
N VAL A 196 -2.74 -6.88 -6.22
CA VAL A 196 -4.03 -6.19 -6.08
C VAL A 196 -5.07 -7.12 -5.46
N ASN A 197 -5.18 -8.35 -5.97
CA ASN A 197 -6.13 -9.34 -5.46
C ASN A 197 -5.81 -9.72 -4.01
N THR A 198 -4.54 -9.84 -3.66
CA THR A 198 -4.11 -10.15 -2.29
C THR A 198 -4.46 -9.02 -1.33
N ALA A 199 -4.19 -7.76 -1.69
CA ALA A 199 -4.55 -6.60 -0.86
C ALA A 199 -6.06 -6.51 -0.61
N SER A 200 -6.88 -6.73 -1.64
CA SER A 200 -8.34 -6.76 -1.53
C SER A 200 -8.83 -7.88 -0.60
N ARG A 201 -8.21 -9.07 -0.67
CA ARG A 201 -8.57 -10.19 0.22
C ARG A 201 -8.16 -9.95 1.67
N ILE A 202 -7.04 -9.29 1.92
CA ILE A 202 -6.61 -8.87 3.26
C ILE A 202 -7.63 -7.88 3.84
N GLU A 203 -8.07 -6.88 3.05
CA GLU A 203 -9.12 -5.96 3.46
C GLU A 203 -10.40 -6.71 3.82
N ALA A 204 -10.84 -7.66 2.99
CA ALA A 204 -12.08 -8.40 3.20
C ALA A 204 -12.12 -9.21 4.51
N VAL A 205 -10.97 -9.66 5.03
CA VAL A 205 -10.87 -10.37 6.31
C VAL A 205 -10.51 -9.46 7.48
N SER A 206 -10.27 -8.17 7.25
CA SER A 206 -9.97 -7.22 8.31
C SER A 206 -11.20 -6.90 9.15
N GLU A 207 -10.98 -6.55 10.39
CA GLU A 207 -12.02 -6.08 11.30
C GLU A 207 -12.14 -4.56 11.26
N LYS A 208 -13.26 -4.06 11.74
CA LYS A 208 -13.53 -2.62 11.85
C LYS A 208 -12.45 -1.92 12.68
N GLY A 209 -11.95 -0.81 12.17
CA GLY A 209 -10.91 -0.01 12.83
C GLY A 209 -9.50 -0.60 12.72
N THR A 210 -9.30 -1.73 12.02
CA THR A 210 -8.00 -2.36 11.88
C THR A 210 -7.31 -2.03 10.56
N ILE A 211 -5.98 -2.03 10.60
CA ILE A 211 -5.10 -1.93 9.44
C ILE A 211 -4.34 -3.25 9.35
N LEU A 212 -4.72 -4.11 8.41
CA LEU A 212 -4.03 -5.37 8.18
C LEU A 212 -3.03 -5.26 7.04
N ILE A 213 -1.85 -5.80 7.27
CA ILE A 213 -0.79 -5.87 6.27
C ILE A 213 -0.32 -7.32 6.08
N SER A 214 0.11 -7.66 4.87
CA SER A 214 0.76 -8.94 4.61
C SER A 214 2.15 -9.01 5.26
N VAL A 215 2.67 -10.24 5.44
CA VAL A 215 4.05 -10.45 5.87
C VAL A 215 5.06 -9.73 4.95
N MET A 216 4.78 -9.62 3.65
CA MET A 216 5.64 -8.91 2.70
C MET A 216 5.74 -7.42 3.04
N THR A 217 4.61 -6.79 3.33
CA THR A 217 4.60 -5.39 3.78
C THR A 217 5.21 -5.26 5.18
N TYR A 218 4.87 -6.17 6.10
CA TYR A 218 5.41 -6.20 7.46
C TYR A 218 6.94 -6.19 7.49
N GLU A 219 7.59 -7.04 6.70
CA GLU A 219 9.07 -7.10 6.63
C GLU A 219 9.70 -5.77 6.19
N LEU A 220 8.98 -4.97 5.39
CA LEU A 220 9.46 -3.67 4.89
C LEU A 220 9.22 -2.51 5.88
N VAL A 221 8.29 -2.68 6.83
CA VAL A 221 7.87 -1.58 7.72
C VAL A 221 8.10 -1.85 9.21
N LYS A 222 8.43 -3.07 9.60
CA LYS A 222 8.53 -3.52 11.01
C LYS A 222 9.51 -2.74 11.88
N GLU A 223 10.49 -2.06 11.28
CA GLU A 223 11.46 -1.23 12.02
C GLU A 223 10.82 0.06 12.56
N PHE A 224 9.72 0.52 11.94
CA PHE A 224 9.09 1.80 12.25
C PHE A 224 7.75 1.66 12.99
N PHE A 225 7.05 0.53 12.77
CA PHE A 225 5.70 0.33 13.29
C PHE A 225 5.62 -0.82 14.26
N ASP A 226 4.80 -0.65 15.30
CA ASP A 226 4.36 -1.73 16.16
C ASP A 226 3.26 -2.51 15.45
N CYS A 227 3.54 -3.79 15.21
CA CYS A 227 2.63 -4.69 14.54
C CYS A 227 2.44 -5.96 15.36
N GLU A 228 1.22 -6.47 15.40
CA GLU A 228 0.86 -7.73 16.04
C GLU A 228 0.46 -8.78 15.00
N TYR A 229 0.90 -10.01 15.20
CA TYR A 229 0.47 -11.12 14.36
C TYR A 229 -1.05 -11.28 14.43
N TYR A 230 -1.71 -11.29 13.28
CA TYR A 230 -3.17 -11.37 13.19
C TYR A 230 -3.67 -12.78 12.83
N GLY A 231 -3.03 -13.45 11.91
CA GLY A 231 -3.45 -14.75 11.40
C GLY A 231 -2.92 -15.06 10.01
N LYS A 232 -3.55 -16.05 9.38
CA LYS A 232 -3.18 -16.52 8.05
C LYS A 232 -4.34 -16.38 7.08
N LEU A 233 -4.03 -15.94 5.86
CA LEU A 233 -4.95 -15.89 4.73
C LEU A 233 -4.58 -17.01 3.76
N PRO A 234 -5.47 -17.97 3.49
CA PRO A 234 -5.22 -18.99 2.46
C PRO A 234 -5.15 -18.35 1.08
N VAL A 235 -4.03 -18.53 0.39
CA VAL A 235 -3.83 -18.05 -0.98
C VAL A 235 -3.70 -19.22 -1.91
N LYS A 236 -4.61 -19.32 -2.89
CA LYS A 236 -4.64 -20.41 -3.85
C LYS A 236 -3.30 -20.55 -4.55
N TYR A 237 -2.75 -21.76 -4.56
CA TYR A 237 -1.44 -22.12 -5.15
C TYR A 237 -0.18 -21.52 -4.49
N LYS A 238 -0.30 -20.76 -3.38
CA LYS A 238 0.83 -20.11 -2.72
C LYS A 238 0.98 -20.46 -1.24
N GLY A 239 0.04 -21.26 -0.68
CA GLY A 239 -0.02 -21.56 0.74
C GLY A 239 -0.64 -20.43 1.56
N ASP A 240 -0.37 -20.42 2.85
CA ASP A 240 -0.93 -19.46 3.79
C ASP A 240 -0.07 -18.19 3.86
N LEU A 241 -0.70 -17.04 3.62
CA LEU A 241 -0.09 -15.73 3.77
C LEU A 241 -0.29 -15.23 5.20
N GLN A 242 0.78 -14.99 5.93
CA GLN A 242 0.72 -14.39 7.26
C GLN A 242 0.33 -12.91 7.17
N MET A 243 -0.50 -12.47 8.12
CA MET A 243 -0.97 -11.10 8.24
C MET A 243 -0.63 -10.53 9.61
N TYR A 244 -0.43 -9.23 9.66
CA TYR A 244 -0.13 -8.45 10.85
C TYR A 244 -1.05 -7.25 10.93
N GLU A 245 -1.45 -6.90 12.15
CA GLU A 245 -2.19 -5.66 12.41
C GLU A 245 -1.21 -4.56 12.80
N VAL A 246 -1.32 -3.41 12.14
CA VAL A 246 -0.55 -2.21 12.49
C VAL A 246 -1.23 -1.50 13.65
N LYS A 247 -0.55 -1.41 14.79
CA LYS A 247 -1.05 -0.70 15.98
C LYS A 247 -0.72 0.80 15.94
N GLY A 248 0.49 1.14 15.53
CA GLY A 248 0.96 2.51 15.44
C GLY A 248 2.44 2.60 15.13
N LEU A 249 2.99 3.80 15.21
CA LEU A 249 4.43 4.03 15.18
C LEU A 249 5.07 3.51 16.47
N LYS A 250 6.27 2.95 16.35
CA LYS A 250 7.07 2.65 17.54
C LYS A 250 7.36 3.91 18.35
N LYS A 251 7.49 3.75 19.65
CA LYS A 251 7.64 4.87 20.60
C LYS A 251 8.80 5.80 20.26
N GLU A 252 9.92 5.25 19.79
CA GLU A 252 11.10 6.01 19.37
C GLU A 252 10.88 6.89 18.15
N PHE A 253 9.88 6.58 17.31
CA PHE A 253 9.52 7.33 16.10
C PHE A 253 8.25 8.15 16.26
N SER A 254 7.60 8.08 17.42
CA SER A 254 6.34 8.75 17.70
C SER A 254 6.57 10.05 18.45
N LYS A 255 5.93 11.12 17.99
CA LYS A 255 5.79 12.36 18.76
C LYS A 255 4.92 12.06 19.98
N ASP A 256 5.32 12.46 21.14
CA ASP A 256 4.60 12.19 22.39
C ASP A 256 4.50 10.68 22.79
N GLY A 257 5.05 9.77 22.00
CA GLY A 257 5.09 8.34 22.29
C GLY A 257 3.74 7.61 22.22
N ASP A 258 2.73 8.23 21.62
CA ASP A 258 1.36 7.69 21.48
C ASP A 258 1.15 6.83 20.21
N GLY A 259 2.15 6.75 19.34
CA GLY A 259 2.11 5.96 18.12
C GLY A 259 1.36 6.60 16.95
N THR A 260 0.83 7.83 17.09
CA THR A 260 -0.06 8.42 16.08
C THR A 260 0.65 9.33 15.08
N LYS A 261 1.59 10.14 15.53
CA LYS A 261 2.32 11.11 14.69
C LYS A 261 3.81 10.88 14.73
N PRO A 262 4.51 11.02 13.58
CA PRO A 262 5.95 10.86 13.54
C PRO A 262 6.66 12.03 14.24
N ASN A 263 7.82 11.72 14.84
CA ASN A 263 8.77 12.69 15.35
C ASN A 263 9.92 12.90 14.35
N ASP A 264 10.89 13.78 14.70
CA ASP A 264 12.02 14.08 13.80
C ASP A 264 12.90 12.85 13.52
N SER A 265 12.99 11.89 14.44
CA SER A 265 13.77 10.65 14.27
C SER A 265 13.19 9.71 13.21
N PHE A 266 11.93 9.87 12.86
CA PHE A 266 11.28 9.10 11.79
C PHE A 266 11.81 9.47 10.41
N TYR A 267 12.25 10.71 10.22
CA TYR A 267 12.69 11.26 8.93
C TYR A 267 14.21 11.21 8.71
N ILE A 268 14.99 10.72 9.66
CA ILE A 268 16.45 10.56 9.60
C ILE A 268 16.78 9.12 9.21
#